data_4702f1b5120f952656e89bb556f317f6
#
_entry.id   4702f1b5120f952656e89bb556f317f6
#
_cell.length_a   1.000
_cell.length_b   1.000
_cell.length_c   1.000
_cell.angle_alpha   90.00
_cell.angle_beta   90.00
_cell.angle_gamma   90.00
#
_symmetry.space_group_name_H-M   'P 1'
#
loop_
_entity.id
_entity.type
_entity.pdbx_description
1 polymer ?
#
loop_
_entity_poly.entity_id
_entity_poly.type
_entity_poly.pdbx_seq_one_letter_code
_entity_poly.pdbx_strand_id
1 'polypeptide(L)'
;MAQTADPAQPRLGAPQERPVTYEDVVAQAQALAAQAYRPPEADLPPDLAALTYDEFQAIRFRPEATVALGPRFSLQPFHRGGLHTRRVAIDFQSPQGAPRPFGYDPALFDLGPSLQGRTYPASLGFAGFRIAHAFEAGRPDNHEEFLVFLGASYFRVRGRDQIYGLSARGIAVGTGAPEGEEFPDFTRFWIDEPRGGSVTVLALLDGPSLAGAYRFVVTPGEPSALAVTAALFPRRAIPALGLAPLTSMFLYGENGPGARNAQPFDDFRPRVHDSDGLLVQAPGDRLWRPLVNGRAAPQISAFRAAPLEGFGLLQRERRFAAFLDVQARHEDRPGLWVRPEAGFGAGAVRLFEIPSREEATDNIVAAFVPEAPVVAGRRLDLAYTLVTVGPEPAASLAPPLARVVSTRVGSAERLRPTQPPRPQRRLYAIDFEGPGLPQDPNAAIEVSLSASAGAFVEPYAERVPQTGGWRLYAEYRPPETPPETPPTGDVVLRARLSHAGRVLTETWDGVA
;
A
#
# COMPACT_ATOMS: atom_id res chain seq x y z
N MET A 1 -35.57 -26.67 -25.26
CA MET A 1 -34.95 -27.09 -24.00
C MET A 1 -34.60 -25.80 -23.22
N ALA A 2 -35.28 -25.57 -22.10
CA ALA A 2 -35.07 -24.37 -21.29
C ALA A 2 -33.74 -24.53 -20.53
N GLN A 3 -32.80 -23.60 -20.73
CA GLN A 3 -31.61 -23.49 -19.92
C GLN A 3 -32.04 -23.21 -18.45
N THR A 4 -31.80 -24.17 -17.58
CA THR A 4 -31.93 -23.97 -16.15
C THR A 4 -30.89 -22.96 -15.70
N ALA A 5 -31.33 -21.80 -15.23
CA ALA A 5 -30.48 -20.76 -14.68
C ALA A 5 -29.74 -21.32 -13.44
N ASP A 6 -28.43 -21.14 -13.41
CA ASP A 6 -27.53 -21.44 -12.28
C ASP A 6 -27.97 -20.63 -11.06
N PRO A 7 -28.35 -21.23 -9.92
CA PRO A 7 -28.85 -20.53 -8.74
C PRO A 7 -27.76 -19.80 -7.93
N ALA A 8 -26.48 -19.92 -8.29
CA ALA A 8 -25.32 -19.41 -7.53
C ALA A 8 -24.87 -18.01 -7.91
N GLN A 9 -25.40 -17.39 -8.95
CA GLN A 9 -25.12 -15.98 -9.26
C GLN A 9 -26.18 -15.11 -8.58
N PRO A 10 -25.79 -14.02 -7.88
CA PRO A 10 -26.76 -13.01 -7.51
C PRO A 10 -27.48 -12.61 -8.77
N ARG A 11 -28.83 -12.62 -8.74
CA ARG A 11 -29.64 -12.23 -9.90
C ARG A 11 -29.25 -10.81 -10.29
N LEU A 12 -28.29 -10.73 -11.18
CA LEU A 12 -27.91 -9.50 -11.85
C LEU A 12 -29.15 -9.06 -12.63
N GLY A 13 -29.49 -7.78 -12.55
CA GLY A 13 -30.65 -7.20 -13.23
C GLY A 13 -30.71 -7.58 -14.69
N ALA A 14 -31.86 -7.35 -15.34
CA ALA A 14 -32.06 -7.65 -16.75
C ALA A 14 -30.87 -7.21 -17.60
N PRO A 15 -30.52 -7.92 -18.71
CA PRO A 15 -29.43 -7.54 -19.58
C PRO A 15 -29.54 -6.06 -19.92
N GLN A 16 -28.52 -5.27 -19.57
CA GLN A 16 -28.51 -3.84 -19.87
C GLN A 16 -28.18 -3.69 -21.36
N GLU A 17 -29.02 -2.94 -22.07
CA GLU A 17 -28.79 -2.60 -23.48
C GLU A 17 -27.84 -1.42 -23.67
N ARG A 18 -27.41 -0.78 -22.58
CA ARG A 18 -26.51 0.36 -22.53
C ARG A 18 -25.29 0.08 -21.65
N PRO A 19 -24.21 0.91 -21.72
CA PRO A 19 -23.10 0.80 -20.82
C PRO A 19 -23.52 0.90 -19.35
N VAL A 20 -22.84 0.15 -18.49
CA VAL A 20 -22.99 0.24 -17.03
C VAL A 20 -22.30 1.52 -16.56
N THR A 21 -23.05 2.36 -15.82
CA THR A 21 -22.51 3.57 -15.22
C THR A 21 -22.05 3.30 -13.79
N TYR A 22 -21.30 4.24 -13.20
CA TYR A 22 -20.93 4.17 -11.78
C TYR A 22 -22.17 4.10 -10.88
N GLU A 23 -23.23 4.85 -11.20
CA GLU A 23 -24.48 4.87 -10.46
C GLU A 23 -25.21 3.51 -10.52
N ASP A 24 -25.09 2.79 -11.63
CA ASP A 24 -25.61 1.42 -11.72
C ASP A 24 -24.86 0.47 -10.76
N VAL A 25 -23.53 0.61 -10.65
CA VAL A 25 -22.73 -0.18 -9.70
C VAL A 25 -23.06 0.23 -8.27
N VAL A 26 -23.28 1.52 -8.01
CA VAL A 26 -23.74 2.02 -6.69
C VAL A 26 -25.08 1.38 -6.30
N ALA A 27 -26.04 1.34 -7.22
CA ALA A 27 -27.33 0.69 -6.96
C ALA A 27 -27.20 -0.82 -6.70
N GLN A 28 -26.31 -1.51 -7.43
CA GLN A 28 -26.01 -2.92 -7.20
C GLN A 28 -25.38 -3.15 -5.83
N ALA A 29 -24.38 -2.34 -5.43
CA ALA A 29 -23.74 -2.42 -4.12
C ALA A 29 -24.73 -2.17 -2.98
N GLN A 30 -25.62 -1.20 -3.13
CA GLN A 30 -26.67 -0.92 -2.16
C GLN A 30 -27.64 -2.11 -2.03
N ALA A 31 -28.05 -2.70 -3.15
CA ALA A 31 -28.93 -3.86 -3.16
C ALA A 31 -28.26 -5.11 -2.52
N LEU A 32 -26.95 -5.31 -2.75
CA LEU A 32 -26.17 -6.35 -2.08
C LEU A 32 -26.09 -6.11 -0.56
N ALA A 33 -25.81 -4.89 -0.15
CA ALA A 33 -25.69 -4.56 1.28
C ALA A 33 -27.02 -4.75 2.03
N ALA A 34 -28.17 -4.62 1.37
CA ALA A 34 -29.48 -4.88 1.95
C ALA A 34 -29.75 -6.39 2.18
N GLN A 35 -28.92 -7.28 1.66
CA GLN A 35 -29.03 -8.73 1.83
C GLN A 35 -27.95 -9.24 2.79
N ALA A 36 -28.22 -10.38 3.44
CA ALA A 36 -27.19 -11.09 4.18
C ALA A 36 -26.07 -11.52 3.24
N TYR A 37 -24.84 -11.32 3.70
CA TYR A 37 -23.68 -11.75 2.93
C TYR A 37 -23.70 -13.26 2.69
N ARG A 38 -23.40 -13.65 1.48
CA ARG A 38 -23.22 -15.06 1.09
C ARG A 38 -21.78 -15.24 0.61
N PRO A 39 -20.96 -16.05 1.32
CA PRO A 39 -19.63 -16.36 0.85
C PRO A 39 -19.68 -16.95 -0.57
N PRO A 40 -18.75 -16.59 -1.45
CA PRO A 40 -18.63 -17.25 -2.75
C PRO A 40 -18.43 -18.75 -2.57
N GLU A 41 -19.04 -19.53 -3.46
CA GLU A 41 -18.88 -21.00 -3.46
C GLU A 41 -17.41 -21.38 -3.66
N ALA A 42 -17.01 -22.45 -2.99
CA ALA A 42 -15.70 -23.09 -3.19
C ALA A 42 -15.76 -23.98 -4.45
N ASP A 43 -15.79 -23.34 -5.62
CA ASP A 43 -15.99 -24.00 -6.92
C ASP A 43 -14.68 -24.28 -7.67
N LEU A 44 -13.52 -24.04 -7.02
CA LEU A 44 -12.22 -24.29 -7.66
C LEU A 44 -11.95 -25.81 -7.70
N PRO A 45 -11.62 -26.39 -8.86
CA PRO A 45 -11.22 -27.78 -8.99
C PRO A 45 -10.08 -28.13 -8.02
N PRO A 46 -10.11 -29.34 -7.39
CA PRO A 46 -9.11 -29.71 -6.38
C PRO A 46 -7.66 -29.69 -6.86
N ASP A 47 -7.43 -30.05 -8.13
CA ASP A 47 -6.11 -30.01 -8.75
C ASP A 47 -5.58 -28.58 -8.90
N LEU A 48 -6.43 -27.62 -9.18
CA LEU A 48 -6.07 -26.19 -9.19
C LEU A 48 -5.87 -25.64 -7.77
N ALA A 49 -6.68 -26.07 -6.81
CA ALA A 49 -6.56 -25.62 -5.43
C ALA A 49 -5.28 -26.12 -4.73
N ALA A 50 -4.76 -27.27 -5.17
CA ALA A 50 -3.57 -27.91 -4.61
C ALA A 50 -2.24 -27.42 -5.21
N LEU A 51 -2.27 -26.52 -6.20
CA LEU A 51 -1.05 -26.01 -6.85
C LEU A 51 -0.11 -25.34 -5.86
N THR A 52 1.14 -25.72 -5.92
CA THR A 52 2.24 -24.99 -5.27
C THR A 52 2.45 -23.64 -5.95
N TYR A 53 3.24 -22.77 -5.33
CA TYR A 53 3.58 -21.46 -5.92
C TYR A 53 4.24 -21.60 -7.30
N ASP A 54 5.23 -22.50 -7.44
CA ASP A 54 5.96 -22.69 -8.69
C ASP A 54 5.06 -23.27 -9.81
N GLU A 55 4.18 -24.21 -9.46
CA GLU A 55 3.22 -24.77 -10.40
C GLU A 55 2.21 -23.71 -10.86
N PHE A 56 1.74 -22.86 -9.94
CA PHE A 56 0.88 -21.75 -10.30
C PHE A 56 1.59 -20.72 -11.20
N GLN A 57 2.85 -20.41 -10.92
CA GLN A 57 3.68 -19.54 -11.76
C GLN A 57 3.95 -20.11 -13.15
N ALA A 58 3.86 -21.44 -13.31
CA ALA A 58 3.98 -22.08 -14.62
C ALA A 58 2.75 -21.88 -15.52
N ILE A 59 1.59 -21.52 -14.95
CA ILE A 59 0.40 -21.15 -15.74
C ILE A 59 0.64 -19.76 -16.35
N ARG A 60 0.66 -19.69 -17.67
CA ARG A 60 0.94 -18.46 -18.40
C ARG A 60 -0.18 -18.11 -19.35
N PHE A 61 -0.59 -16.87 -19.33
CA PHE A 61 -1.47 -16.35 -20.37
C PHE A 61 -0.72 -16.30 -21.71
N ARG A 62 -1.35 -16.72 -22.79
CA ARG A 62 -0.75 -16.73 -24.11
C ARG A 62 -0.68 -15.33 -24.70
N PRO A 63 0.50 -14.80 -25.05
CA PRO A 63 0.65 -13.42 -25.54
C PRO A 63 -0.23 -13.10 -26.76
N GLU A 64 -0.42 -14.08 -27.65
CA GLU A 64 -1.25 -13.94 -28.86
C GLU A 64 -2.74 -13.77 -28.56
N ALA A 65 -3.19 -14.15 -27.37
CA ALA A 65 -4.57 -13.98 -26.90
C ALA A 65 -4.81 -12.65 -26.16
N THR A 66 -3.79 -11.79 -26.10
CA THR A 66 -3.88 -10.50 -25.41
C THR A 66 -5.02 -9.64 -25.97
N VAL A 67 -5.89 -9.17 -25.08
CA VAL A 67 -7.04 -8.35 -25.46
C VAL A 67 -6.61 -6.90 -25.67
N ALA A 68 -6.71 -6.40 -26.88
CA ALA A 68 -6.52 -4.98 -27.16
C ALA A 68 -7.71 -4.19 -26.62
N LEU A 69 -7.45 -3.23 -25.72
CA LEU A 69 -8.46 -2.28 -25.23
C LEU A 69 -8.48 -0.99 -26.06
N GLY A 70 -7.46 -0.76 -26.88
CA GLY A 70 -7.27 0.41 -27.73
C GLY A 70 -5.83 0.45 -28.24
N PRO A 71 -5.41 1.51 -28.93
CA PRO A 71 -4.10 1.56 -29.60
C PRO A 71 -2.90 1.43 -28.65
N ARG A 72 -3.05 1.77 -27.38
CA ARG A 72 -1.96 1.80 -26.40
C ARG A 72 -2.24 1.01 -25.13
N PHE A 73 -3.37 0.32 -25.04
CA PHE A 73 -3.76 -0.45 -23.86
C PHE A 73 -4.09 -1.88 -24.23
N SER A 74 -3.68 -2.80 -23.38
CA SER A 74 -4.05 -4.20 -23.52
C SER A 74 -4.33 -4.80 -22.14
N LEU A 75 -5.06 -5.93 -22.14
CA LEU A 75 -5.45 -6.64 -20.94
C LEU A 75 -5.12 -8.12 -21.07
N GLN A 76 -4.68 -8.71 -19.98
CA GLN A 76 -4.50 -10.15 -19.80
C GLN A 76 -5.10 -10.58 -18.46
N PRO A 77 -5.97 -11.59 -18.42
CA PRO A 77 -6.51 -12.12 -17.16
C PRO A 77 -5.52 -13.05 -16.47
N PHE A 78 -5.75 -13.26 -15.18
CA PHE A 78 -5.05 -14.27 -14.38
C PHE A 78 -5.91 -15.52 -14.23
N HIS A 79 -5.27 -16.69 -14.37
CA HIS A 79 -5.91 -17.98 -14.08
C HIS A 79 -6.17 -18.15 -12.60
N ARG A 80 -7.20 -18.92 -12.24
CA ARG A 80 -7.43 -19.31 -10.84
C ARG A 80 -6.56 -20.52 -10.48
N GLY A 81 -6.07 -20.56 -9.24
CA GLY A 81 -5.27 -21.68 -8.73
C GLY A 81 -4.44 -21.30 -7.50
N GLY A 82 -3.98 -22.29 -6.75
CA GLY A 82 -3.23 -22.08 -5.52
C GLY A 82 -3.94 -21.12 -4.56
N LEU A 83 -3.29 -20.03 -4.19
CA LEU A 83 -3.86 -18.99 -3.30
C LEU A 83 -4.95 -18.14 -3.97
N HIS A 84 -5.03 -18.10 -5.29
CA HIS A 84 -5.97 -17.28 -6.05
C HIS A 84 -7.26 -18.07 -6.38
N THR A 85 -8.04 -18.35 -5.35
CA THR A 85 -9.23 -19.21 -5.42
C THR A 85 -10.48 -18.46 -5.83
N ARG A 86 -10.56 -17.15 -5.63
CA ARG A 86 -11.75 -16.34 -5.91
C ARG A 86 -11.94 -16.10 -7.39
N ARG A 87 -13.21 -16.14 -7.84
CA ARG A 87 -13.60 -15.82 -9.20
C ARG A 87 -14.04 -14.38 -9.30
N VAL A 88 -13.53 -13.66 -10.30
CA VAL A 88 -14.02 -12.34 -10.69
C VAL A 88 -14.69 -12.39 -12.06
N ALA A 89 -15.75 -11.63 -12.24
CA ALA A 89 -16.36 -11.39 -13.54
C ALA A 89 -15.74 -10.14 -14.18
N ILE A 90 -15.45 -10.22 -15.47
CA ILE A 90 -14.87 -9.12 -16.26
C ILE A 90 -15.78 -8.85 -17.44
N ASP A 91 -16.19 -7.61 -17.60
CA ASP A 91 -16.97 -7.14 -18.75
C ASP A 91 -16.21 -6.01 -19.44
N PHE A 92 -16.19 -6.03 -20.76
CA PHE A 92 -15.72 -4.90 -21.56
C PHE A 92 -16.90 -4.08 -22.04
N GLN A 93 -16.77 -2.77 -22.03
CA GLN A 93 -17.82 -1.89 -22.54
C GLN A 93 -17.28 -0.72 -23.33
N SER A 94 -18.02 -0.35 -24.36
CA SER A 94 -17.81 0.87 -25.13
C SER A 94 -18.84 1.93 -24.70
N PRO A 95 -18.65 3.20 -25.08
CA PRO A 95 -19.52 4.28 -24.65
C PRO A 95 -20.99 4.18 -25.04
N GLN A 96 -21.27 3.46 -26.09
CA GLN A 96 -22.62 3.30 -26.66
C GLN A 96 -23.11 1.84 -26.64
N GLY A 97 -22.28 0.90 -26.20
CA GLY A 97 -22.57 -0.53 -26.27
C GLY A 97 -22.87 -1.16 -24.92
N ALA A 98 -23.72 -2.16 -24.93
CA ALA A 98 -23.94 -3.02 -23.75
C ALA A 98 -22.63 -3.68 -23.30
N PRO A 99 -22.46 -3.97 -22.00
CA PRO A 99 -21.31 -4.72 -21.49
C PRO A 99 -21.23 -6.10 -22.16
N ARG A 100 -20.04 -6.48 -22.56
CA ARG A 100 -19.75 -7.80 -23.14
C ARG A 100 -18.93 -8.61 -22.14
N PRO A 101 -19.49 -9.71 -21.59
CA PRO A 101 -18.76 -10.57 -20.69
C PRO A 101 -17.50 -11.16 -21.35
N PHE A 102 -16.39 -11.11 -20.62
CA PHE A 102 -15.17 -11.80 -21.02
C PHE A 102 -15.14 -13.16 -20.33
N GLY A 103 -15.50 -14.20 -21.11
CA GLY A 103 -15.58 -15.57 -20.62
C GLY A 103 -14.20 -16.24 -20.56
N TYR A 104 -14.04 -17.18 -19.61
CA TYR A 104 -12.88 -18.05 -19.56
C TYR A 104 -12.88 -19.03 -20.74
N ASP A 105 -11.71 -19.16 -21.39
CA ASP A 105 -11.42 -20.17 -22.39
C ASP A 105 -10.06 -20.81 -22.04
N PRO A 106 -9.96 -22.15 -21.92
CA PRO A 106 -8.67 -22.81 -21.69
C PRO A 106 -7.61 -22.48 -22.73
N ALA A 107 -8.01 -22.18 -23.97
CA ALA A 107 -7.09 -21.78 -25.04
C ALA A 107 -6.34 -20.47 -24.77
N LEU A 108 -6.79 -19.67 -23.80
CA LEU A 108 -6.11 -18.43 -23.39
C LEU A 108 -4.81 -18.69 -22.63
N PHE A 109 -4.61 -19.92 -22.11
CA PHE A 109 -3.51 -20.22 -21.19
C PHE A 109 -2.67 -21.39 -21.66
N ASP A 110 -1.39 -21.33 -21.32
CA ASP A 110 -0.53 -22.49 -21.19
C ASP A 110 -0.55 -22.89 -19.70
N LEU A 111 -1.08 -24.08 -19.44
CA LEU A 111 -1.32 -24.55 -18.06
C LEU A 111 -0.04 -25.10 -17.37
N GLY A 112 1.07 -25.18 -18.12
CA GLY A 112 2.31 -25.73 -17.61
C GLY A 112 2.31 -27.26 -17.43
N PRO A 113 3.45 -27.82 -17.00
CA PRO A 113 3.64 -29.28 -16.94
C PRO A 113 2.72 -30.01 -15.99
N SER A 114 2.44 -29.43 -14.80
CA SER A 114 1.63 -30.07 -13.75
C SER A 114 0.17 -30.27 -14.14
N LEU A 115 -0.34 -29.48 -15.09
CA LEU A 115 -1.72 -29.52 -15.57
C LEU A 115 -1.82 -29.93 -17.06
N GLN A 116 -0.77 -30.53 -17.60
CA GLN A 116 -0.72 -30.95 -18.99
C GLN A 116 -1.90 -31.87 -19.35
N GLY A 117 -2.60 -31.55 -20.44
CA GLY A 117 -3.76 -32.31 -20.89
C GLY A 117 -5.06 -32.05 -20.10
N ARG A 118 -5.04 -31.19 -19.10
CA ARG A 118 -6.23 -30.75 -18.39
C ARG A 118 -6.99 -29.71 -19.20
N THR A 119 -8.31 -29.72 -19.07
CA THR A 119 -9.20 -28.67 -19.56
C THR A 119 -10.20 -28.32 -18.48
N TYR A 120 -10.61 -27.07 -18.45
CA TYR A 120 -11.54 -26.57 -17.45
C TYR A 120 -12.76 -25.92 -18.11
N PRO A 121 -13.92 -25.92 -17.46
CA PRO A 121 -15.15 -25.37 -18.04
C PRO A 121 -15.08 -23.83 -18.09
N ALA A 122 -15.87 -23.22 -18.98
CA ALA A 122 -15.98 -21.77 -19.07
C ALA A 122 -16.43 -21.10 -17.76
N SER A 123 -17.12 -21.84 -16.88
CA SER A 123 -17.52 -21.39 -15.56
C SER A 123 -16.36 -21.19 -14.58
N LEU A 124 -15.14 -21.68 -14.90
CA LEU A 124 -13.97 -21.47 -14.03
C LEU A 124 -13.73 -19.97 -13.79
N GLY A 125 -13.86 -19.13 -14.83
CA GLY A 125 -13.61 -17.69 -14.72
C GLY A 125 -12.14 -17.37 -14.44
N PHE A 126 -11.89 -16.13 -13.99
CA PHE A 126 -10.55 -15.58 -13.76
C PHE A 126 -10.36 -15.21 -12.30
N ALA A 127 -9.09 -15.14 -11.84
CA ALA A 127 -8.74 -14.65 -10.52
C ALA A 127 -8.59 -13.12 -10.44
N GLY A 128 -8.39 -12.48 -11.58
CA GLY A 128 -8.13 -11.07 -11.73
C GLY A 128 -7.60 -10.76 -13.12
N PHE A 129 -7.00 -9.61 -13.27
CA PHE A 129 -6.42 -9.17 -14.55
C PHE A 129 -5.32 -8.14 -14.35
N ARG A 130 -4.54 -7.97 -15.41
CA ARG A 130 -3.55 -6.90 -15.55
C ARG A 130 -3.85 -6.07 -16.79
N ILE A 131 -3.53 -4.78 -16.71
CA ILE A 131 -3.57 -3.85 -17.83
C ILE A 131 -2.14 -3.42 -18.14
N ALA A 132 -1.79 -3.46 -19.40
CA ALA A 132 -0.53 -2.98 -19.92
C ALA A 132 -0.72 -1.73 -20.78
N HIS A 133 0.30 -0.89 -20.85
CA HIS A 133 0.31 0.36 -21.61
C HIS A 133 1.61 0.54 -22.40
N ALA A 134 1.51 1.10 -23.59
CA ALA A 134 2.66 1.53 -24.36
C ALA A 134 3.14 2.91 -23.87
N PHE A 135 4.10 2.94 -22.91
CA PHE A 135 4.61 4.19 -22.34
C PHE A 135 5.38 5.04 -23.36
N GLU A 136 6.09 4.39 -24.28
CA GLU A 136 6.86 5.08 -25.32
C GLU A 136 5.98 5.40 -26.54
N ALA A 137 5.91 6.68 -26.90
CA ALA A 137 5.14 7.11 -28.08
C ALA A 137 5.66 6.52 -29.40
N GLY A 138 6.97 6.27 -29.49
CA GLY A 138 7.63 5.68 -30.68
C GLY A 138 7.52 4.15 -30.79
N ARG A 139 6.97 3.48 -29.76
CA ARG A 139 6.82 2.01 -29.70
C ARG A 139 5.44 1.62 -29.23
N PRO A 140 4.40 1.84 -30.06
CA PRO A 140 3.00 1.60 -29.67
C PRO A 140 2.72 0.12 -29.36
N ASP A 141 3.52 -0.80 -29.89
CA ASP A 141 3.36 -2.25 -29.68
C ASP A 141 4.10 -2.76 -28.43
N ASN A 142 4.93 -1.93 -27.78
CA ASN A 142 5.62 -2.29 -26.55
C ASN A 142 4.73 -2.00 -25.32
N HIS A 143 3.84 -2.93 -25.04
CA HIS A 143 2.92 -2.82 -23.91
C HIS A 143 3.56 -3.37 -22.64
N GLU A 144 3.76 -2.49 -21.66
CA GLU A 144 4.30 -2.83 -20.34
C GLU A 144 3.17 -2.87 -19.32
N GLU A 145 3.11 -3.93 -18.55
CA GLU A 145 2.18 -4.08 -17.44
C GLU A 145 2.36 -2.95 -16.42
N PHE A 146 1.28 -2.27 -16.03
CA PHE A 146 1.35 -1.15 -15.08
C PHE A 146 0.27 -1.15 -14.01
N LEU A 147 -0.81 -1.93 -14.19
CA LEU A 147 -1.94 -2.05 -13.27
C LEU A 147 -2.36 -3.51 -13.13
N VAL A 148 -2.55 -3.96 -11.90
CA VAL A 148 -3.01 -5.32 -11.57
C VAL A 148 -4.15 -5.24 -10.57
N PHE A 149 -5.22 -6.03 -10.79
CA PHE A 149 -6.22 -6.39 -9.79
C PHE A 149 -6.15 -7.90 -9.57
N LEU A 150 -5.75 -8.34 -8.39
CA LEU A 150 -5.60 -9.75 -8.06
C LEU A 150 -5.67 -9.99 -6.55
N GLY A 151 -6.61 -10.84 -6.13
CA GLY A 151 -6.82 -11.24 -4.74
C GLY A 151 -7.63 -10.22 -3.94
N ALA A 152 -8.73 -10.64 -3.32
CA ALA A 152 -9.64 -9.80 -2.54
C ALA A 152 -9.89 -8.44 -3.21
N SER A 153 -9.58 -7.32 -2.54
CA SER A 153 -9.68 -5.98 -3.12
C SER A 153 -8.31 -5.34 -3.40
N TYR A 154 -7.26 -6.16 -3.54
CA TYR A 154 -5.92 -5.67 -3.82
C TYR A 154 -5.77 -5.19 -5.26
N PHE A 155 -5.00 -4.12 -5.42
CA PHE A 155 -4.50 -3.68 -6.71
C PHE A 155 -3.10 -3.10 -6.58
N ARG A 156 -2.32 -3.22 -7.65
CA ARG A 156 -0.96 -2.69 -7.75
C ARG A 156 -0.85 -1.79 -8.96
N VAL A 157 -0.07 -0.73 -8.84
CA VAL A 157 0.22 0.21 -9.91
C VAL A 157 1.68 0.61 -9.89
N ARG A 158 2.28 0.78 -11.07
CA ARG A 158 3.61 1.34 -11.24
C ARG A 158 3.63 2.45 -12.28
N GLY A 159 4.62 3.31 -12.21
CA GLY A 159 4.93 4.28 -13.25
C GLY A 159 5.84 3.70 -14.33
N ARG A 160 6.22 4.55 -15.28
CA ARG A 160 7.24 4.23 -16.25
C ARG A 160 8.57 3.91 -15.54
N ASP A 161 9.34 2.97 -16.09
CA ASP A 161 10.67 2.56 -15.59
C ASP A 161 10.69 2.05 -14.14
N GLN A 162 9.52 1.78 -13.56
CA GLN A 162 9.37 1.20 -12.24
C GLN A 162 8.94 -0.27 -12.34
N ILE A 163 9.12 -1.02 -11.25
CA ILE A 163 8.56 -2.35 -11.08
C ILE A 163 7.52 -2.32 -9.95
N TYR A 164 6.75 -3.41 -9.78
CA TYR A 164 5.81 -3.48 -8.66
C TYR A 164 6.53 -3.59 -7.32
N GLY A 165 6.07 -2.80 -6.37
CA GLY A 165 6.41 -2.89 -4.95
C GLY A 165 5.15 -3.12 -4.12
N LEU A 166 4.82 -2.15 -3.27
CA LEU A 166 3.64 -2.19 -2.42
C LEU A 166 2.31 -2.28 -3.19
N SER A 167 1.28 -2.70 -2.49
CA SER A 167 -0.10 -2.78 -2.99
C SER A 167 -0.97 -1.69 -2.38
N ALA A 168 -2.07 -1.37 -3.06
CA ALA A 168 -3.22 -0.70 -2.47
C ALA A 168 -4.40 -1.70 -2.37
N ARG A 169 -5.39 -1.38 -1.54
CA ARG A 169 -6.64 -2.15 -1.41
C ARG A 169 -7.85 -1.25 -1.61
N GLY A 170 -8.98 -1.80 -2.00
CA GLY A 170 -10.24 -1.08 -1.98
C GLY A 170 -10.54 -0.57 -0.58
N ILE A 171 -10.52 -1.47 0.40
CA ILE A 171 -10.85 -1.18 1.79
C ILE A 171 -10.12 -2.13 2.74
N ALA A 172 -9.92 -1.72 4.00
CA ALA A 172 -9.43 -2.56 5.07
C ALA A 172 -10.44 -2.60 6.23
N VAL A 173 -10.80 -3.78 6.70
CA VAL A 173 -11.80 -3.97 7.74
C VAL A 173 -11.20 -4.73 8.91
N GLY A 174 -11.07 -4.06 10.05
CA GLY A 174 -10.57 -4.68 11.27
C GLY A 174 -9.10 -5.06 11.22
N THR A 175 -8.26 -4.34 10.46
CA THR A 175 -6.81 -4.57 10.47
C THR A 175 -6.29 -4.47 11.89
N GLY A 176 -5.68 -5.56 12.38
CA GLY A 176 -5.19 -5.69 13.75
C GLY A 176 -6.23 -5.91 14.83
N ALA A 177 -7.46 -6.16 14.47
CA ALA A 177 -8.46 -6.57 15.43
C ALA A 177 -8.15 -7.98 15.98
N PRO A 178 -8.42 -8.24 17.26
CA PRO A 178 -8.21 -9.57 17.86
C PRO A 178 -9.00 -10.69 17.15
N GLU A 179 -10.14 -10.34 16.56
CA GLU A 179 -11.01 -11.26 15.80
C GLU A 179 -10.47 -11.60 14.41
N GLY A 180 -9.42 -10.92 13.99
CA GLY A 180 -8.83 -11.01 12.66
C GLY A 180 -9.34 -9.95 11.68
N GLU A 181 -8.63 -9.81 10.57
CA GLU A 181 -8.97 -8.89 9.49
C GLU A 181 -9.96 -9.54 8.52
N GLU A 182 -10.95 -8.77 8.06
CA GLU A 182 -11.84 -9.15 6.98
C GLU A 182 -11.32 -8.61 5.66
N PHE A 183 -11.35 -9.44 4.61
CA PHE A 183 -10.92 -9.11 3.27
C PHE A 183 -12.12 -9.12 2.30
N PRO A 184 -12.81 -7.99 2.09
CA PRO A 184 -13.83 -7.89 1.06
C PRO A 184 -13.24 -8.10 -0.34
N ASP A 185 -13.99 -8.80 -1.20
CA ASP A 185 -13.55 -9.14 -2.56
C ASP A 185 -14.12 -8.17 -3.60
N PHE A 186 -13.32 -7.75 -4.58
CA PHE A 186 -13.86 -7.29 -5.85
C PHE A 186 -14.41 -8.50 -6.60
N THR A 187 -15.72 -8.48 -6.87
CA THR A 187 -16.42 -9.62 -7.46
C THR A 187 -16.68 -9.46 -8.96
N ARG A 188 -16.79 -8.23 -9.43
CA ARG A 188 -17.03 -7.91 -10.84
C ARG A 188 -16.40 -6.60 -11.25
N PHE A 189 -15.90 -6.56 -12.47
CA PHE A 189 -15.30 -5.39 -13.08
C PHE A 189 -15.97 -5.09 -14.44
N TRP A 190 -16.15 -3.79 -14.72
CA TRP A 190 -16.50 -3.28 -16.03
C TRP A 190 -15.37 -2.36 -16.49
N ILE A 191 -14.80 -2.66 -17.64
CA ILE A 191 -13.61 -1.98 -18.17
C ILE A 191 -14.03 -1.21 -19.40
N ASP A 192 -13.93 0.11 -19.32
CA ASP A 192 -14.27 0.99 -20.42
C ASP A 192 -13.18 0.97 -21.50
N GLU A 193 -13.60 1.20 -22.74
CA GLU A 193 -12.66 1.53 -23.81
C GLU A 193 -11.85 2.78 -23.42
N PRO A 194 -10.49 2.73 -23.48
CA PRO A 194 -9.64 3.84 -23.06
C PRO A 194 -9.89 5.12 -23.84
N ARG A 195 -9.84 6.27 -23.14
CA ARG A 195 -10.05 7.59 -23.71
C ARG A 195 -9.09 8.61 -23.13
N GLY A 196 -8.61 9.52 -23.98
CA GLY A 196 -7.74 10.62 -23.52
C GLY A 196 -6.47 10.16 -22.79
N GLY A 197 -5.97 8.93 -23.10
CA GLY A 197 -4.80 8.37 -22.43
C GLY A 197 -5.10 7.69 -21.09
N SER A 198 -6.36 7.53 -20.70
CA SER A 198 -6.79 6.90 -19.44
C SER A 198 -7.73 5.72 -19.72
N VAL A 199 -7.76 4.79 -18.79
CA VAL A 199 -8.75 3.69 -18.76
C VAL A 199 -9.61 3.81 -17.50
N THR A 200 -10.93 3.65 -17.66
CA THR A 200 -11.85 3.59 -16.52
C THR A 200 -12.17 2.14 -16.18
N VAL A 201 -12.08 1.81 -14.91
CA VAL A 201 -12.47 0.50 -14.37
C VAL A 201 -13.53 0.74 -13.29
N LEU A 202 -14.73 0.20 -13.48
CA LEU A 202 -15.73 0.13 -12.43
C LEU A 202 -15.61 -1.22 -11.74
N ALA A 203 -15.81 -1.27 -10.41
CA ALA A 203 -15.72 -2.50 -9.65
C ALA A 203 -16.82 -2.59 -8.60
N LEU A 204 -17.38 -3.79 -8.45
CA LEU A 204 -18.32 -4.15 -7.38
C LEU A 204 -17.56 -4.91 -6.31
N LEU A 205 -17.63 -4.42 -5.08
CA LEU A 205 -17.01 -5.01 -3.90
C LEU A 205 -18.08 -5.64 -3.02
N ASP A 206 -17.79 -6.81 -2.47
CA ASP A 206 -18.67 -7.50 -1.51
C ASP A 206 -17.86 -8.16 -0.39
N GLY A 207 -18.43 -8.14 0.81
CA GLY A 207 -17.83 -8.75 2.01
C GLY A 207 -18.83 -8.83 3.16
N PRO A 208 -18.50 -9.57 4.24
CA PRO A 208 -19.38 -9.78 5.38
C PRO A 208 -19.88 -8.47 6.02
N SER A 209 -19.01 -7.46 6.12
CA SER A 209 -19.34 -6.20 6.82
C SER A 209 -19.90 -5.12 5.93
N LEU A 210 -19.61 -5.15 4.63
CA LEU A 210 -20.02 -4.10 3.70
C LEU A 210 -20.02 -4.57 2.24
N ALA A 211 -20.79 -3.88 1.40
CA ALA A 211 -20.63 -3.88 -0.05
C ALA A 211 -20.20 -2.49 -0.53
N GLY A 212 -19.66 -2.40 -1.73
CA GLY A 212 -19.16 -1.13 -2.28
C GLY A 212 -19.12 -1.07 -3.79
N ALA A 213 -19.28 0.13 -4.31
CA ALA A 213 -19.07 0.46 -5.71
C ALA A 213 -17.80 1.31 -5.84
N TYR A 214 -16.95 0.99 -6.81
CA TYR A 214 -15.71 1.71 -7.08
C TYR A 214 -15.65 2.16 -8.53
N ARG A 215 -15.06 3.33 -8.73
CA ARG A 215 -14.63 3.82 -10.04
C ARG A 215 -13.16 4.22 -9.94
N PHE A 216 -12.33 3.62 -10.78
CA PHE A 216 -10.93 3.95 -10.96
C PHE A 216 -10.76 4.58 -12.33
N VAL A 217 -10.29 5.82 -12.39
CA VAL A 217 -9.82 6.45 -13.64
C VAL A 217 -8.29 6.43 -13.59
N VAL A 218 -7.70 5.59 -14.43
CA VAL A 218 -6.28 5.27 -14.37
C VAL A 218 -5.55 5.91 -15.53
N THR A 219 -4.59 6.76 -15.22
CA THR A 219 -3.73 7.45 -16.19
C THR A 219 -2.30 6.96 -16.01
N PRO A 220 -1.77 6.13 -16.94
CA PRO A 220 -0.38 5.70 -16.90
C PRO A 220 0.56 6.87 -17.22
N GLY A 221 1.72 6.87 -16.57
CA GLY A 221 2.70 7.94 -16.77
C GLY A 221 3.88 7.86 -15.81
N GLU A 222 4.52 8.99 -15.61
CA GLU A 222 5.54 9.24 -14.59
C GLU A 222 5.23 10.59 -13.91
N PRO A 223 4.45 10.56 -12.81
CA PRO A 223 3.84 9.39 -12.14
C PRO A 223 2.62 8.80 -12.88
N SER A 224 2.30 7.54 -12.59
CA SER A 224 0.95 7.02 -12.87
C SER A 224 -0.02 7.48 -11.78
N ALA A 225 -1.26 7.81 -12.18
CA ALA A 225 -2.27 8.34 -11.29
C ALA A 225 -3.60 7.58 -11.40
N LEU A 226 -4.25 7.36 -10.26
CA LEU A 226 -5.58 6.77 -10.15
C LEU A 226 -6.49 7.73 -9.40
N ALA A 227 -7.49 8.28 -10.07
CA ALA A 227 -8.60 8.94 -9.39
C ALA A 227 -9.60 7.87 -8.96
N VAL A 228 -9.82 7.72 -7.66
CA VAL A 228 -10.67 6.70 -7.07
C VAL A 228 -11.90 7.36 -6.46
N THR A 229 -13.08 6.89 -6.85
CA THR A 229 -14.35 7.25 -6.23
C THR A 229 -15.00 5.97 -5.73
N ALA A 230 -15.52 5.97 -4.50
CA ALA A 230 -16.20 4.82 -3.94
C ALA A 230 -17.48 5.22 -3.17
N ALA A 231 -18.48 4.37 -3.24
CA ALA A 231 -19.69 4.42 -2.40
C ALA A 231 -19.77 3.10 -1.62
N LEU A 232 -19.70 3.18 -0.30
CA LEU A 232 -19.66 2.04 0.60
C LEU A 232 -20.96 1.93 1.37
N PHE A 233 -21.46 0.71 1.53
CA PHE A 233 -22.73 0.39 2.18
C PHE A 233 -22.49 -0.63 3.29
N PRO A 234 -22.28 -0.18 4.54
CA PRO A 234 -22.05 -1.06 5.69
C PRO A 234 -23.30 -1.87 6.04
N ARG A 235 -23.14 -3.20 6.19
CA ARG A 235 -24.18 -4.12 6.70
C ARG A 235 -24.27 -4.09 8.22
N ARG A 236 -23.16 -3.78 8.87
CA ARG A 236 -23.03 -3.68 10.32
C ARG A 236 -22.15 -2.50 10.71
N ALA A 237 -22.13 -2.14 11.97
CA ALA A 237 -21.18 -1.16 12.47
C ALA A 237 -19.74 -1.69 12.33
N ILE A 238 -18.84 -0.83 11.86
CA ILE A 238 -17.42 -1.16 11.66
C ILE A 238 -16.58 -0.19 12.51
N PRO A 239 -16.01 -0.64 13.63
CA PRO A 239 -15.28 0.23 14.55
C PRO A 239 -14.01 0.82 13.96
N ALA A 240 -13.34 0.07 13.08
CA ALA A 240 -12.09 0.47 12.43
C ALA A 240 -12.15 0.13 10.94
N LEU A 241 -12.64 1.08 10.14
CA LEU A 241 -12.62 1.00 8.68
C LEU A 241 -11.43 1.76 8.16
N GLY A 242 -10.49 1.06 7.50
CA GLY A 242 -9.34 1.67 6.87
C GLY A 242 -9.65 2.13 5.46
N LEU A 243 -9.63 3.46 5.22
CA LEU A 243 -9.84 4.08 3.92
C LEU A 243 -8.52 4.22 3.17
N ALA A 244 -8.56 4.01 1.86
CA ALA A 244 -7.40 4.05 0.96
C ALA A 244 -6.18 3.27 1.50
N PRO A 245 -6.33 1.98 1.86
CA PRO A 245 -5.28 1.22 2.49
C PRO A 245 -4.12 0.97 1.54
N LEU A 246 -2.91 1.07 2.08
CA LEU A 246 -1.65 0.70 1.44
C LEU A 246 -1.05 -0.48 2.21
N THR A 247 -0.49 -1.44 1.49
CA THR A 247 0.12 -2.64 2.07
C THR A 247 1.50 -2.85 1.48
N SER A 248 2.49 -3.03 2.34
CA SER A 248 3.90 -3.12 1.96
C SER A 248 4.65 -4.17 2.76
N MET A 249 5.89 -4.41 2.37
CA MET A 249 6.81 -5.29 3.06
C MET A 249 8.00 -4.48 3.60
N PHE A 250 8.36 -4.72 4.86
CA PHE A 250 9.60 -4.27 5.49
C PHE A 250 10.19 -5.41 6.31
N LEU A 251 11.24 -6.03 5.80
CA LEU A 251 11.90 -7.11 6.51
C LEU A 251 13.01 -6.58 7.42
N TYR A 252 13.96 -5.81 6.87
CA TYR A 252 14.98 -5.07 7.60
C TYR A 252 15.55 -3.91 6.75
N GLY A 253 16.12 -2.94 7.44
CA GLY A 253 16.76 -1.75 6.88
C GLY A 253 17.64 -1.05 7.91
N GLU A 254 17.99 0.22 7.69
CA GLU A 254 18.83 0.99 8.63
C GLU A 254 18.29 1.03 10.04
N ASN A 255 16.97 1.09 10.18
CA ASN A 255 16.25 1.22 11.45
C ASN A 255 15.69 -0.12 11.94
N GLY A 256 16.05 -1.22 11.32
CA GLY A 256 15.53 -2.55 11.61
C GLY A 256 16.26 -3.31 12.72
N PRO A 257 15.92 -4.59 12.90
CA PRO A 257 16.51 -5.46 13.95
C PRO A 257 18.03 -5.58 13.87
N GLY A 258 18.60 -5.53 12.66
CA GLY A 258 20.04 -5.56 12.44
C GLY A 258 20.79 -4.40 13.09
N ALA A 259 20.12 -3.26 13.31
CA ALA A 259 20.69 -2.11 14.01
C ALA A 259 20.74 -2.31 15.52
N ARG A 260 20.01 -3.26 16.09
CA ARG A 260 19.91 -3.48 17.53
C ARG A 260 20.63 -4.73 18.03
N ASN A 261 20.70 -5.77 17.20
CA ASN A 261 21.32 -7.07 17.53
C ASN A 261 21.96 -7.66 16.30
N ALA A 262 22.82 -8.67 16.48
CA ALA A 262 23.30 -9.50 15.37
C ALA A 262 22.10 -9.87 14.46
N GLN A 263 22.24 -9.64 13.17
CA GLN A 263 21.14 -9.78 12.22
C GLN A 263 20.41 -11.11 12.44
N PRO A 264 19.10 -11.13 12.65
CA PRO A 264 18.35 -12.38 12.75
C PRO A 264 18.22 -13.08 11.40
N PHE A 265 18.70 -12.44 10.31
CA PHE A 265 18.65 -12.91 8.94
C PHE A 265 20.08 -13.22 8.46
N ASP A 266 20.29 -14.43 7.97
CA ASP A 266 21.50 -14.82 7.25
C ASP A 266 21.33 -14.42 5.77
N ASP A 267 21.53 -13.14 5.49
CA ASP A 267 21.30 -12.53 4.18
C ASP A 267 22.44 -11.55 3.85
N PHE A 268 22.92 -11.60 2.61
CA PHE A 268 24.00 -10.72 2.13
C PHE A 268 23.52 -9.30 1.81
N ARG A 269 22.21 -9.12 1.61
CA ARG A 269 21.59 -7.84 1.24
C ARG A 269 21.62 -6.89 2.45
N PRO A 270 22.01 -5.61 2.30
CA PRO A 270 21.99 -4.66 3.42
C PRO A 270 20.59 -4.28 3.88
N ARG A 271 19.60 -4.32 2.97
CA ARG A 271 18.20 -3.95 3.20
C ARG A 271 17.29 -4.80 2.35
N VAL A 272 16.10 -5.12 2.90
CA VAL A 272 15.02 -5.81 2.17
C VAL A 272 13.69 -5.16 2.56
N HIS A 273 13.16 -4.31 1.71
CA HIS A 273 11.87 -3.65 1.91
C HIS A 273 11.33 -3.00 0.64
N ASP A 274 10.01 -2.92 0.53
CA ASP A 274 9.29 -2.22 -0.55
C ASP A 274 9.00 -0.76 -0.21
N SER A 275 8.99 -0.45 1.08
CA SER A 275 8.87 0.91 1.59
C SER A 275 9.77 1.06 2.81
N ASP A 276 10.42 2.22 2.95
CA ASP A 276 11.27 2.50 4.10
C ASP A 276 10.59 3.39 5.16
N GLY A 277 9.47 4.03 4.83
CA GLY A 277 8.75 4.86 5.79
C GLY A 277 7.33 5.26 5.36
N LEU A 278 6.58 5.70 6.37
CA LEU A 278 5.30 6.36 6.23
C LEU A 278 5.50 7.88 6.27
N LEU A 279 4.98 8.58 5.27
CA LEU A 279 4.86 10.04 5.26
C LEU A 279 3.40 10.42 5.53
N VAL A 280 3.18 11.36 6.46
CA VAL A 280 1.87 11.96 6.72
C VAL A 280 1.99 13.48 6.60
N GLN A 281 1.11 14.10 5.84
CA GLN A 281 1.07 15.53 5.58
C GLN A 281 -0.19 16.16 6.15
N ALA A 282 -0.02 17.22 6.91
CA ALA A 282 -1.05 18.13 7.39
C ALA A 282 -0.61 19.58 7.17
N PRO A 283 -1.49 20.59 7.26
CA PRO A 283 -1.10 21.98 7.13
C PRO A 283 0.00 22.37 8.14
N GLY A 284 1.15 22.78 7.62
CA GLY A 284 2.29 23.23 8.43
C GLY A 284 3.05 22.11 9.16
N ASP A 285 2.67 20.85 9.01
CA ASP A 285 3.39 19.73 9.57
C ASP A 285 3.52 18.58 8.57
N ARG A 286 4.71 18.01 8.54
CA ARG A 286 5.07 16.88 7.68
C ARG A 286 5.84 15.88 8.51
N LEU A 287 5.25 14.72 8.74
CA LEU A 287 5.78 13.71 9.62
C LEU A 287 6.31 12.52 8.82
N TRP A 288 7.55 12.16 9.08
CA TRP A 288 8.19 10.96 8.54
C TRP A 288 8.38 9.92 9.64
N ARG A 289 7.79 8.74 9.44
CA ARG A 289 7.90 7.58 10.32
C ARG A 289 8.68 6.47 9.61
N PRO A 290 9.99 6.28 9.90
CA PRO A 290 10.74 5.12 9.43
C PRO A 290 10.10 3.82 9.91
N LEU A 291 9.94 2.84 9.01
CA LEU A 291 9.38 1.53 9.33
C LEU A 291 10.35 0.71 10.18
N VAL A 292 9.78 -0.17 10.99
CA VAL A 292 10.54 -1.07 11.85
C VAL A 292 9.96 -2.49 11.77
N ASN A 293 10.83 -3.48 11.99
CA ASN A 293 10.49 -4.88 12.19
C ASN A 293 11.29 -5.42 13.38
N GLY A 294 11.04 -6.63 13.82
CA GLY A 294 11.80 -7.27 14.90
C GLY A 294 11.24 -7.00 16.29
N ARG A 295 9.98 -6.66 16.41
CA ARG A 295 9.24 -6.60 17.66
C ARG A 295 8.67 -7.95 18.03
N ALA A 296 8.29 -8.11 19.31
CA ALA A 296 7.70 -9.36 19.79
C ALA A 296 6.22 -9.52 19.39
N ALA A 297 5.53 -8.40 19.12
CA ALA A 297 4.09 -8.38 18.80
C ALA A 297 3.78 -7.29 17.76
N PRO A 298 2.66 -7.40 17.04
CA PRO A 298 2.17 -6.36 16.15
C PRO A 298 1.98 -5.03 16.88
N GLN A 299 2.26 -3.94 16.18
CA GLN A 299 2.12 -2.58 16.70
C GLN A 299 1.19 -1.75 15.82
N ILE A 300 0.41 -0.88 16.45
CA ILE A 300 -0.42 0.11 15.78
C ILE A 300 0.01 1.50 16.23
N SER A 301 0.48 2.31 15.30
CA SER A 301 0.74 3.73 15.50
C SER A 301 -0.38 4.54 14.85
N ALA A 302 -0.80 5.65 15.48
CA ALA A 302 -1.86 6.51 14.96
C ALA A 302 -1.36 7.95 14.84
N PHE A 303 -1.46 8.52 13.65
CA PHE A 303 -1.00 9.86 13.30
C PHE A 303 -2.23 10.72 12.99
N ARG A 304 -2.62 11.58 13.93
CA ARG A 304 -3.73 12.51 13.74
C ARG A 304 -3.29 13.63 12.80
N ALA A 305 -4.08 13.88 11.78
CA ALA A 305 -3.92 14.99 10.84
C ALA A 305 -5.30 15.57 10.54
N ALA A 306 -5.50 16.85 10.80
CA ALA A 306 -6.79 17.51 10.58
C ALA A 306 -6.59 18.96 10.10
N PRO A 307 -6.88 19.25 8.84
CA PRO A 307 -7.24 18.28 7.79
C PRO A 307 -6.04 17.41 7.36
N LEU A 308 -6.31 16.22 6.88
CA LEU A 308 -5.32 15.38 6.22
C LEU A 308 -5.10 15.89 4.79
N GLU A 309 -3.87 16.27 4.46
CA GLU A 309 -3.49 16.66 3.09
C GLU A 309 -3.00 15.48 2.26
N GLY A 310 -2.44 14.46 2.91
CA GLY A 310 -2.04 13.23 2.28
C GLY A 310 -1.26 12.29 3.18
N PHE A 311 -1.13 11.04 2.73
CA PHE A 311 -0.25 10.05 3.35
C PHE A 311 0.23 9.04 2.32
N GLY A 312 1.35 8.36 2.63
CA GLY A 312 1.86 7.34 1.74
C GLY A 312 2.98 6.52 2.35
N LEU A 313 3.10 5.30 1.87
CA LEU A 313 4.25 4.45 2.10
C LEU A 313 5.26 4.69 0.97
N LEU A 314 6.45 5.14 1.34
CA LEU A 314 7.46 5.59 0.39
C LEU A 314 8.71 4.72 0.45
N GLN A 315 9.40 4.65 -0.70
CA GLN A 315 10.73 4.08 -0.83
C GLN A 315 11.69 5.24 -1.16
N ARG A 316 12.34 5.82 -0.15
CA ARG A 316 13.26 6.96 -0.29
C ARG A 316 14.64 6.53 -0.75
N GLU A 317 15.11 5.37 -0.29
CA GLU A 317 16.38 4.80 -0.72
C GLU A 317 16.25 4.26 -2.15
N ARG A 318 17.13 4.74 -3.04
CA ARG A 318 17.09 4.43 -4.48
C ARG A 318 18.44 3.93 -5.02
N ARG A 319 19.39 3.68 -4.15
CA ARG A 319 20.71 3.23 -4.58
C ARG A 319 20.77 1.71 -4.61
N PHE A 320 21.17 1.12 -5.73
CA PHE A 320 21.42 -0.31 -5.84
C PHE A 320 22.30 -0.86 -4.71
N ALA A 321 23.37 -0.12 -4.35
CA ALA A 321 24.29 -0.52 -3.28
C ALA A 321 23.63 -0.65 -1.88
N ALA A 322 22.41 -0.11 -1.70
CA ALA A 322 21.67 -0.26 -0.46
C ALA A 322 20.89 -1.57 -0.37
N PHE A 323 20.64 -2.23 -1.50
CA PHE A 323 19.86 -3.48 -1.58
C PHE A 323 20.67 -4.65 -2.11
N LEU A 324 21.52 -4.44 -3.13
CA LEU A 324 22.34 -5.45 -3.79
C LEU A 324 21.53 -6.62 -4.40
N ASP A 325 20.29 -6.39 -4.76
CA ASP A 325 19.37 -7.39 -5.26
C ASP A 325 18.96 -7.11 -6.71
N VAL A 326 19.57 -7.83 -7.65
CA VAL A 326 19.32 -7.67 -9.10
C VAL A 326 17.99 -8.27 -9.55
N GLN A 327 17.35 -9.12 -8.73
CA GLN A 327 16.06 -9.73 -9.05
C GLN A 327 14.91 -8.92 -8.49
N ALA A 328 14.94 -8.63 -7.19
CA ALA A 328 13.88 -7.90 -6.52
C ALA A 328 13.89 -6.40 -6.84
N ARG A 329 15.06 -5.81 -7.19
CA ARG A 329 15.21 -4.42 -7.63
C ARG A 329 14.42 -3.44 -6.75
N HIS A 330 14.59 -3.54 -5.43
CA HIS A 330 13.85 -2.73 -4.46
C HIS A 330 14.01 -1.23 -4.70
N GLU A 331 15.16 -0.80 -5.25
CA GLU A 331 15.45 0.59 -5.61
C GLU A 331 14.53 1.15 -6.69
N ASP A 332 13.94 0.30 -7.53
CA ASP A 332 13.06 0.70 -8.64
C ASP A 332 11.56 0.61 -8.27
N ARG A 333 11.23 0.15 -7.06
CA ARG A 333 9.85 0.03 -6.60
C ARG A 333 9.27 1.39 -6.20
N PRO A 334 8.08 1.81 -6.71
CA PRO A 334 7.49 3.09 -6.35
C PRO A 334 7.02 3.12 -4.89
N GLY A 335 6.98 4.30 -4.31
CA GLY A 335 6.05 4.59 -3.23
C GLY A 335 4.64 4.84 -3.77
N LEU A 336 3.64 4.80 -2.90
CA LEU A 336 2.27 5.22 -3.21
C LEU A 336 1.87 6.38 -2.28
N TRP A 337 1.31 7.43 -2.88
CA TRP A 337 0.84 8.61 -2.19
C TRP A 337 -0.66 8.79 -2.38
N VAL A 338 -1.41 8.83 -1.28
CA VAL A 338 -2.85 9.10 -1.23
C VAL A 338 -3.07 10.59 -0.96
N ARG A 339 -3.82 11.24 -1.84
CA ARG A 339 -4.31 12.60 -1.67
C ARG A 339 -5.82 12.57 -1.47
N PRO A 340 -6.32 12.83 -0.25
CA PRO A 340 -7.75 12.86 0.04
C PRO A 340 -8.45 13.97 -0.74
N GLU A 341 -9.68 13.71 -1.17
CA GLU A 341 -10.56 14.69 -1.84
C GLU A 341 -11.90 14.80 -1.13
N ALA A 342 -12.51 13.66 -0.76
CA ALA A 342 -13.77 13.64 -0.01
C ALA A 342 -13.87 12.39 0.88
N GLY A 343 -14.66 12.46 1.95
CA GLY A 343 -15.03 11.33 2.80
C GLY A 343 -14.06 10.97 3.92
N PHE A 344 -12.92 11.68 4.04
CA PHE A 344 -11.93 11.36 5.08
C PHE A 344 -12.30 11.95 6.46
N GLY A 345 -12.72 13.21 6.54
CA GLY A 345 -13.17 13.82 7.80
C GLY A 345 -12.11 13.83 8.90
N ALA A 346 -12.57 13.84 10.17
CA ALA A 346 -11.71 13.69 11.34
C ALA A 346 -11.28 12.23 11.53
N GLY A 347 -9.99 12.01 11.81
CA GLY A 347 -9.46 10.67 11.97
C GLY A 347 -7.94 10.65 12.14
N ALA A 348 -7.36 9.50 11.89
CA ALA A 348 -5.91 9.32 11.93
C ALA A 348 -5.44 8.35 10.84
N VAL A 349 -4.27 8.57 10.30
CA VAL A 349 -3.55 7.53 9.57
C VAL A 349 -3.03 6.53 10.58
N ARG A 350 -3.45 5.27 10.44
CA ARG A 350 -2.93 4.16 11.27
C ARG A 350 -1.89 3.39 10.47
N LEU A 351 -0.76 3.17 11.12
CA LEU A 351 0.31 2.31 10.64
C LEU A 351 0.31 1.03 11.45
N PHE A 352 0.25 -0.08 10.75
CA PHE A 352 0.27 -1.42 11.29
C PHE A 352 1.58 -2.07 10.92
N GLU A 353 2.38 -2.50 11.92
CA GLU A 353 3.67 -3.15 11.75
C GLU A 353 3.60 -4.53 12.40
N ILE A 354 3.63 -5.59 11.58
CA ILE A 354 3.53 -6.98 12.01
C ILE A 354 4.92 -7.58 12.00
N PRO A 355 5.37 -8.25 13.08
CA PRO A 355 6.64 -8.97 13.07
C PRO A 355 6.67 -10.01 11.96
N SER A 356 7.68 -9.97 11.10
CA SER A 356 7.88 -10.95 10.05
C SER A 356 9.32 -11.43 9.98
N ARG A 357 9.49 -12.68 9.56
CA ARG A 357 10.79 -13.28 9.21
C ARG A 357 10.86 -13.68 7.75
N GLU A 358 9.82 -13.40 6.99
CA GLU A 358 9.67 -13.82 5.61
C GLU A 358 9.46 -12.62 4.69
N GLU A 359 10.22 -12.55 3.62
CA GLU A 359 10.12 -11.51 2.59
C GLU A 359 8.79 -11.56 1.84
N ALA A 360 8.19 -12.74 1.70
CA ALA A 360 6.92 -12.94 1.02
C ALA A 360 5.70 -12.39 1.80
N THR A 361 5.88 -11.96 3.06
CA THR A 361 4.80 -11.49 3.91
C THR A 361 4.69 -9.98 3.85
N ASP A 362 3.57 -9.48 3.36
CA ASP A 362 3.19 -8.06 3.46
C ASP A 362 2.89 -7.73 4.93
N ASN A 363 3.87 -7.22 5.67
CA ASN A 363 3.80 -7.01 7.10
C ASN A 363 3.54 -5.56 7.53
N ILE A 364 3.32 -4.67 6.58
CA ILE A 364 3.06 -3.25 6.80
C ILE A 364 1.72 -2.87 6.19
N VAL A 365 0.85 -2.22 6.97
CA VAL A 365 -0.39 -1.63 6.47
C VAL A 365 -0.51 -0.19 6.95
N ALA A 366 -0.82 0.73 6.04
CA ALA A 366 -1.17 2.10 6.37
C ALA A 366 -2.54 2.45 5.80
N ALA A 367 -3.43 3.02 6.60
CA ALA A 367 -4.76 3.43 6.16
C ALA A 367 -5.26 4.61 6.98
N PHE A 368 -6.11 5.46 6.40
CA PHE A 368 -6.83 6.44 7.20
C PHE A 368 -8.04 5.79 7.88
N VAL A 369 -8.15 5.96 9.19
CA VAL A 369 -9.27 5.45 9.99
C VAL A 369 -10.05 6.63 10.53
N PRO A 370 -11.35 6.78 10.16
CA PRO A 370 -12.20 7.83 10.70
C PRO A 370 -12.32 7.72 12.23
N GLU A 371 -12.43 8.86 12.91
CA GLU A 371 -12.63 8.91 14.36
C GLU A 371 -14.02 8.38 14.76
N ALA A 372 -15.04 8.75 13.97
CA ALA A 372 -16.38 8.23 14.18
C ALA A 372 -16.52 6.82 13.57
N PRO A 373 -17.10 5.85 14.31
CA PRO A 373 -17.34 4.52 13.79
C PRO A 373 -18.31 4.58 12.61
N VAL A 374 -18.09 3.70 11.64
CA VAL A 374 -19.01 3.55 10.50
C VAL A 374 -20.28 2.84 10.95
N VAL A 375 -21.45 3.44 10.67
CA VAL A 375 -22.75 2.97 11.15
C VAL A 375 -23.42 2.09 10.08
N ALA A 376 -24.04 1.00 10.51
CA ALA A 376 -24.83 0.12 9.64
C ALA A 376 -25.90 0.90 8.86
N GLY A 377 -26.06 0.60 7.58
CA GLY A 377 -27.06 1.22 6.69
C GLY A 377 -26.74 2.65 6.25
N ARG A 378 -25.71 3.29 6.79
CA ARG A 378 -25.31 4.65 6.40
C ARG A 378 -24.26 4.58 5.29
N ARG A 379 -24.64 5.07 4.11
CA ARG A 379 -23.71 5.20 2.96
C ARG A 379 -22.53 6.10 3.33
N LEU A 380 -21.33 5.68 2.93
CA LEU A 380 -20.11 6.46 3.01
C LEU A 380 -19.57 6.68 1.59
N ASP A 381 -19.45 7.93 1.18
CA ASP A 381 -18.83 8.30 -0.09
C ASP A 381 -17.37 8.71 0.15
N LEU A 382 -16.49 8.24 -0.73
CA LEU A 382 -15.06 8.42 -0.65
C LEU A 382 -14.51 8.85 -2.02
N ALA A 383 -13.63 9.85 -2.03
CA ALA A 383 -12.86 10.21 -3.21
C ALA A 383 -11.41 10.55 -2.83
N TYR A 384 -10.46 10.05 -3.61
CA TYR A 384 -9.04 10.34 -3.45
C TYR A 384 -8.28 10.10 -4.75
N THR A 385 -7.12 10.73 -4.87
CA THR A 385 -6.16 10.40 -5.91
C THR A 385 -5.01 9.61 -5.32
N LEU A 386 -4.69 8.45 -5.91
CA LEU A 386 -3.50 7.64 -5.62
C LEU A 386 -2.49 7.86 -6.73
N VAL A 387 -1.24 8.19 -6.39
CA VAL A 387 -0.17 8.37 -7.36
C VAL A 387 1.05 7.54 -7.01
N THR A 388 1.71 7.01 -8.03
CA THR A 388 3.04 6.41 -7.88
C THR A 388 4.05 7.53 -7.68
N VAL A 389 4.96 7.34 -6.75
CA VAL A 389 5.98 8.34 -6.46
C VAL A 389 7.37 7.72 -6.48
N GLY A 390 8.34 8.53 -6.85
CA GLY A 390 9.74 8.23 -6.63
C GLY A 390 10.09 8.33 -5.13
N PRO A 391 11.26 8.86 -4.77
CA PRO A 391 11.65 9.01 -3.36
C PRO A 391 10.75 10.00 -2.60
N GLU A 392 10.07 10.89 -3.31
CA GLU A 392 9.17 11.88 -2.74
C GLU A 392 7.97 12.13 -3.66
N PRO A 393 6.81 12.47 -3.11
CA PRO A 393 5.71 13.00 -3.89
C PRO A 393 6.15 14.27 -4.63
N ALA A 394 5.65 14.46 -5.86
CA ALA A 394 5.94 15.66 -6.66
C ALA A 394 5.63 16.94 -5.88
N ALA A 395 6.26 18.03 -6.28
CA ALA A 395 6.42 19.35 -5.62
C ALA A 395 5.16 20.05 -5.05
N SER A 396 4.01 19.38 -4.94
CA SER A 396 2.79 19.90 -4.29
C SER A 396 2.88 19.99 -2.75
N LEU A 397 4.01 19.56 -2.16
CA LEU A 397 4.25 19.66 -0.72
C LEU A 397 4.91 21.01 -0.41
N ALA A 398 4.11 21.99 -0.07
CA ALA A 398 4.59 23.29 0.41
C ALA A 398 4.34 23.41 1.92
N PRO A 399 5.25 24.02 2.69
CA PRO A 399 6.55 24.55 2.27
C PRO A 399 7.60 23.44 2.02
N PRO A 400 8.61 23.72 1.18
CA PRO A 400 9.70 22.76 0.99
C PRO A 400 10.52 22.68 2.29
N LEU A 401 10.37 21.55 2.99
CA LEU A 401 11.15 21.22 4.18
C LEU A 401 12.28 20.25 3.80
N ALA A 402 13.39 20.33 4.51
CA ALA A 402 14.40 19.29 4.44
C ALA A 402 13.82 17.98 4.98
N ARG A 403 14.15 16.87 4.31
CA ARG A 403 13.62 15.54 4.62
C ARG A 403 14.58 14.73 5.48
N VAL A 404 14.06 13.80 6.24
CA VAL A 404 14.86 12.74 6.86
C VAL A 404 15.32 11.77 5.78
N VAL A 405 16.61 11.61 5.61
CA VAL A 405 17.20 10.70 4.60
C VAL A 405 17.80 9.46 5.21
N SER A 406 18.09 9.48 6.51
CA SER A 406 18.66 8.35 7.24
C SER A 406 18.31 8.42 8.71
N THR A 407 18.08 7.24 9.32
CA THR A 407 17.92 7.08 10.76
C THR A 407 18.75 5.88 11.18
N ARG A 408 19.76 6.13 12.03
CA ARG A 408 20.59 5.07 12.62
C ARG A 408 20.46 5.08 14.12
N VAL A 409 20.44 3.88 14.70
CA VAL A 409 20.28 3.69 16.15
C VAL A 409 21.39 2.77 16.63
N GLY A 410 22.10 3.22 17.67
CA GLY A 410 23.18 2.45 18.27
C GLY A 410 23.19 2.54 19.79
N SER A 411 24.21 1.93 20.41
CA SER A 411 24.48 2.14 21.83
C SER A 411 24.93 3.58 22.05
N ALA A 412 24.40 4.20 23.11
CA ALA A 412 24.87 5.53 23.54
C ALA A 412 26.30 5.49 24.12
N GLU A 413 26.77 4.32 24.51
CA GLU A 413 28.12 4.15 25.08
C GLU A 413 29.14 4.00 23.95
N ARG A 414 29.75 5.12 23.58
CA ARG A 414 30.81 5.13 22.58
C ARG A 414 32.13 4.67 23.21
N LEU A 415 32.63 3.52 22.76
CA LEU A 415 34.05 3.10 22.86
C LEU A 415 34.73 3.17 24.24
N ARG A 416 34.03 3.11 25.36
CA ARG A 416 34.65 2.97 26.68
C ARG A 416 34.24 1.64 27.32
N PRO A 417 35.09 0.62 27.25
CA PRO A 417 34.77 -0.71 27.79
C PRO A 417 34.78 -0.82 29.31
N THR A 418 34.94 0.30 30.05
CA THR A 418 35.13 0.31 31.51
C THR A 418 33.83 0.30 32.31
N GLN A 419 32.66 0.40 31.69
CA GLN A 419 31.37 0.27 32.36
C GLN A 419 30.52 -0.81 31.70
N PRO A 420 29.70 -1.58 32.45
CA PRO A 420 28.81 -2.56 31.84
C PRO A 420 27.85 -1.84 30.88
N PRO A 421 27.59 -2.41 29.71
CA PRO A 421 26.69 -1.81 28.74
C PRO A 421 25.34 -1.49 29.36
N ARG A 422 24.82 -0.31 29.12
CA ARG A 422 23.47 0.08 29.51
C ARG A 422 22.56 -0.10 28.27
N PRO A 423 22.08 -1.33 28.01
CA PRO A 423 21.44 -1.68 26.73
C PRO A 423 20.17 -0.87 26.43
N GLN A 424 19.62 -0.21 27.45
CA GLN A 424 18.43 0.61 27.32
C GLN A 424 18.72 2.04 26.82
N ARG A 425 19.97 2.52 26.89
CA ARG A 425 20.35 3.83 26.38
C ARG A 425 20.67 3.73 24.90
N ARG A 426 19.98 4.53 24.09
CA ARG A 426 20.10 4.50 22.63
C ARG A 426 20.54 5.86 22.11
N LEU A 427 21.48 5.85 21.19
CA LEU A 427 21.89 7.03 20.43
C LEU A 427 21.23 6.97 19.06
N TYR A 428 20.45 7.98 18.77
CA TYR A 428 19.88 8.20 17.44
C TYR A 428 20.76 9.16 16.67
N ALA A 429 21.07 8.83 15.41
CA ALA A 429 21.69 9.69 14.43
C ALA A 429 20.70 9.85 13.27
N ILE A 430 20.15 11.06 13.13
CA ILE A 430 19.09 11.37 12.16
C ILE A 430 19.66 12.39 11.18
N ASP A 431 19.70 12.03 9.89
CA ASP A 431 20.20 12.89 8.83
C ASP A 431 19.05 13.58 8.12
N PHE A 432 19.21 14.89 7.96
CA PHE A 432 18.28 15.75 7.23
C PHE A 432 18.97 16.35 6.01
N GLU A 433 18.34 16.26 4.84
CA GLU A 433 18.82 16.86 3.59
C GLU A 433 17.69 17.59 2.87
N GLY A 434 18.02 18.64 2.15
CA GLY A 434 17.06 19.35 1.32
C GLY A 434 17.17 20.87 1.41
N PRO A 435 16.19 21.56 0.83
CA PRO A 435 16.21 23.02 0.74
C PRO A 435 16.07 23.70 2.11
N GLY A 436 16.61 24.91 2.20
CA GLY A 436 16.44 25.78 3.37
C GLY A 436 17.38 25.48 4.55
N LEU A 437 18.20 24.41 4.48
CA LEU A 437 19.21 24.15 5.50
C LEU A 437 20.36 25.16 5.42
N PRO A 438 20.80 25.74 6.56
CA PRO A 438 21.94 26.63 6.60
C PRO A 438 23.22 25.98 6.09
N GLN A 439 23.99 26.70 5.29
CA GLN A 439 25.29 26.23 4.80
C GLN A 439 26.44 26.59 5.74
N ASP A 440 26.24 27.55 6.64
CA ASP A 440 27.19 27.88 7.68
C ASP A 440 27.20 26.77 8.76
N PRO A 441 28.33 26.07 8.99
CA PRO A 441 28.42 25.03 10.01
C PRO A 441 28.24 25.55 11.45
N ASN A 442 28.36 26.87 11.66
CA ASN A 442 28.17 27.52 12.96
C ASN A 442 26.75 28.08 13.12
N ALA A 443 25.83 27.84 12.16
CA ALA A 443 24.45 28.29 12.30
C ALA A 443 23.84 27.76 13.59
N ALA A 444 23.15 28.64 14.35
CA ALA A 444 22.47 28.27 15.58
C ALA A 444 21.22 27.43 15.27
N ILE A 445 21.38 26.10 15.15
CA ILE A 445 20.27 25.17 14.94
C ILE A 445 19.59 24.88 16.26
N GLU A 446 18.29 25.14 16.28
CA GLU A 446 17.40 24.81 17.38
C GLU A 446 16.89 23.38 17.18
N VAL A 447 17.03 22.52 18.21
CA VAL A 447 16.56 21.13 18.18
C VAL A 447 15.31 21.02 19.04
N SER A 448 14.18 20.67 18.41
CA SER A 448 12.95 20.33 19.12
C SER A 448 12.84 18.82 19.27
N LEU A 449 12.77 18.32 20.50
CA LEU A 449 12.67 16.91 20.84
C LEU A 449 11.51 16.64 21.78
N SER A 450 10.85 15.51 21.61
CA SER A 450 9.88 14.99 22.58
C SER A 450 9.95 13.47 22.67
N ALA A 451 9.66 12.93 23.85
CA ALA A 451 9.52 11.51 24.11
C ALA A 451 8.23 11.30 24.93
N SER A 452 7.44 10.27 24.59
CA SER A 452 6.23 9.96 25.36
C SER A 452 6.52 9.38 26.75
N ALA A 453 7.73 8.84 26.96
CA ALA A 453 8.29 8.44 28.24
C ALA A 453 9.82 8.53 28.18
N GLY A 454 10.49 8.69 29.33
CA GLY A 454 11.93 8.90 29.38
C GLY A 454 12.33 10.31 28.92
N ALA A 455 13.57 10.48 28.49
CA ALA A 455 14.11 11.78 28.13
C ALA A 455 15.24 11.66 27.08
N PHE A 456 15.40 12.70 26.29
CA PHE A 456 16.62 12.93 25.54
C PHE A 456 17.66 13.69 26.35
N VAL A 457 18.92 13.40 26.15
CA VAL A 457 20.03 13.98 26.86
C VAL A 457 21.03 14.54 25.88
N GLU A 458 21.47 15.77 26.10
CA GLU A 458 22.51 16.46 25.34
C GLU A 458 22.37 16.35 23.82
N PRO A 459 21.21 16.71 23.25
CA PRO A 459 21.05 16.67 21.81
C PRO A 459 21.90 17.76 21.16
N TYR A 460 22.49 17.45 20.04
CA TYR A 460 23.15 18.45 19.21
C TYR A 460 23.02 18.13 17.73
N ALA A 461 23.05 19.18 16.91
CA ALA A 461 23.02 19.05 15.47
C ALA A 461 24.33 19.62 14.88
N GLU A 462 24.87 18.92 13.91
CA GLU A 462 26.05 19.37 13.18
C GLU A 462 25.87 19.20 11.67
N ARG A 463 26.55 20.05 10.91
CA ARG A 463 26.52 20.00 9.48
C ARG A 463 27.30 18.77 8.97
N VAL A 464 26.77 18.08 7.98
CA VAL A 464 27.44 16.99 7.27
C VAL A 464 28.08 17.55 6.00
N PRO A 465 29.42 17.80 5.97
CA PRO A 465 30.04 18.46 4.82
C PRO A 465 29.91 17.70 3.50
N GLN A 466 29.82 16.36 3.57
CA GLN A 466 29.78 15.47 2.40
C GLN A 466 28.47 15.58 1.63
N THR A 467 27.35 15.87 2.33
CA THR A 467 26.01 15.93 1.72
C THR A 467 25.44 17.35 1.72
N GLY A 468 26.00 18.24 2.54
CA GLY A 468 25.47 19.57 2.80
C GLY A 468 24.24 19.58 3.72
N GLY A 469 23.87 18.39 4.23
CA GLY A 469 22.79 18.20 5.20
C GLY A 469 23.19 18.50 6.64
N TRP A 470 22.28 18.19 7.56
CA TRP A 470 22.51 18.29 9.00
C TRP A 470 22.19 16.96 9.66
N ARG A 471 23.01 16.55 10.61
CA ARG A 471 22.81 15.37 11.46
C ARG A 471 22.48 15.78 12.86
N LEU A 472 21.36 15.28 13.37
CA LEU A 472 20.99 15.35 14.76
C LEU A 472 21.50 14.09 15.48
N TYR A 473 22.21 14.30 16.59
CA TYR A 473 22.50 13.26 17.56
C TYR A 473 21.64 13.46 18.79
N ALA A 474 20.97 12.39 19.22
CA ALA A 474 20.11 12.43 20.40
C ALA A 474 20.23 11.12 21.19
N GLU A 475 20.74 11.21 22.42
CA GLU A 475 20.74 10.07 23.33
C GLU A 475 19.39 9.97 24.02
N TYR A 476 18.67 8.86 23.81
CA TYR A 476 17.45 8.53 24.56
C TYR A 476 17.78 7.72 25.79
N ARG A 477 17.20 8.10 26.94
CA ARG A 477 17.27 7.40 28.24
C ARG A 477 15.85 7.04 28.65
N PRO A 478 15.54 5.73 28.84
CA PRO A 478 14.28 5.31 29.42
C PRO A 478 14.09 5.83 30.82
N PRO A 479 12.87 5.83 31.37
CA PRO A 479 12.63 6.19 32.78
C PRO A 479 13.47 5.33 33.71
N GLU A 480 14.03 5.93 34.76
CA GLU A 480 14.83 5.21 35.79
C GLU A 480 13.99 4.23 36.59
N THR A 481 12.74 4.59 36.86
CA THR A 481 11.76 3.73 37.52
C THR A 481 10.75 3.33 36.46
N PRO A 482 10.53 2.01 36.21
CA PRO A 482 9.46 1.59 35.35
C PRO A 482 8.13 2.19 35.84
N PRO A 483 7.28 2.74 34.98
CA PRO A 483 5.97 3.22 35.36
C PRO A 483 5.18 2.06 35.99
N GLU A 484 4.40 2.35 37.07
CA GLU A 484 3.57 1.34 37.75
C GLU A 484 2.66 0.57 36.79
N THR A 485 2.26 1.21 35.69
CA THR A 485 1.60 0.59 34.55
C THR A 485 2.53 0.76 33.36
N PRO A 486 3.10 -0.34 32.80
CA PRO A 486 3.86 -0.26 31.57
C PRO A 486 3.03 0.43 30.47
N PRO A 487 3.61 1.34 29.70
CA PRO A 487 2.88 1.91 28.57
C PRO A 487 2.39 0.76 27.67
N THR A 488 1.10 0.81 27.27
CA THR A 488 0.48 -0.20 26.41
C THR A 488 0.99 -0.13 24.96
N GLY A 489 2.09 0.57 24.72
CA GLY A 489 2.71 0.74 23.39
C GLY A 489 4.15 1.19 23.49
N ASP A 490 4.74 1.41 22.33
CA ASP A 490 6.11 1.92 22.25
C ASP A 490 6.24 3.34 22.76
N VAL A 491 7.45 3.66 23.20
CA VAL A 491 7.82 5.05 23.46
C VAL A 491 7.98 5.76 22.11
N VAL A 492 7.13 6.74 21.88
CA VAL A 492 7.19 7.59 20.68
C VAL A 492 8.22 8.69 20.91
N LEU A 493 9.11 8.85 19.96
CA LEU A 493 10.16 9.84 19.94
C LEU A 493 9.94 10.78 18.75
N ARG A 494 10.05 12.11 18.95
CA ARG A 494 9.96 13.07 17.85
C ARG A 494 11.11 14.03 17.85
N ALA A 495 11.54 14.41 16.65
CA ALA A 495 12.62 15.36 16.44
C ALA A 495 12.40 16.21 15.20
N ARG A 496 12.76 17.50 15.30
CA ARG A 496 12.82 18.41 14.14
C ARG A 496 13.86 19.51 14.39
N LEU A 497 14.36 20.09 13.32
CA LEU A 497 15.28 21.20 13.36
C LEU A 497 14.60 22.49 12.93
N SER A 498 14.98 23.60 13.61
CA SER A 498 14.59 24.96 13.26
C SER A 498 15.80 25.92 13.35
N HIS A 499 15.66 27.09 12.74
CA HIS A 499 16.66 28.14 12.80
C HIS A 499 15.97 29.50 12.71
N ALA A 500 16.33 30.41 13.60
CA ALA A 500 15.75 31.75 13.69
C ALA A 500 14.20 31.73 13.72
N GLY A 501 13.62 30.83 14.50
CA GLY A 501 12.16 30.67 14.65
C GLY A 501 11.45 30.03 13.45
N ARG A 502 12.17 29.59 12.41
CA ARG A 502 11.61 28.93 11.23
C ARG A 502 11.91 27.43 11.29
N VAL A 503 10.87 26.61 11.10
CA VAL A 503 11.02 25.15 10.92
C VAL A 503 11.77 24.87 9.62
N LEU A 504 12.83 24.08 9.69
CA LEU A 504 13.69 23.71 8.57
C LEU A 504 13.39 22.32 8.01
N THR A 505 12.96 21.40 8.88
CA THR A 505 12.85 19.98 8.53
C THR A 505 11.45 19.46 8.75
N GLU A 506 11.11 18.36 8.10
CA GLU A 506 9.99 17.53 8.53
C GLU A 506 10.21 17.01 9.95
N THR A 507 9.13 16.59 10.61
CA THR A 507 9.17 15.96 11.92
C THR A 507 9.53 14.48 11.75
N TRP A 508 10.67 14.06 12.29
CA TRP A 508 11.00 12.66 12.44
C TRP A 508 10.18 12.05 13.60
N ASP A 509 9.54 10.92 13.38
CA ASP A 509 8.79 10.16 14.38
C ASP A 509 9.40 8.77 14.50
N GLY A 510 10.05 8.49 15.61
CA GLY A 510 10.70 7.24 15.91
C GLY A 510 10.08 6.52 17.10
N VAL A 511 10.55 5.32 17.36
CA VAL A 511 10.14 4.52 18.52
C VAL A 511 11.35 3.93 19.24
N ALA A 512 11.23 3.79 20.55
CA ALA A 512 12.26 3.20 21.40
C ALA A 512 11.80 1.92 22.10
#